data_f59e6aaa8c3d03c351e12a3b6b68b9b2
#
_entry.id   f59e6aaa8c3d03c351e12a3b6b68b9b2
#
_cell.length_a   1.000
_cell.length_b   1.000
_cell.length_c   1.000
_cell.angle_alpha   90.00
_cell.angle_beta   90.00
_cell.angle_gamma   90.00
#
_symmetry.space_group_name_H-M   'P 1'
#
loop_
_entity.id
_entity.type
_entity.pdbx_description
1 polymer ?
#
loop_
_entity_poly.entity_id
_entity_poly.type
_entity_poly.pdbx_seq_one_letter_code
_entity_poly.pdbx_strand_id
1 'polypeptide(L)'
;ENLFKMSLFMPPISPIKDENTGKTVKSATLTPFRTMSIDEVHRLITSDQRLAELTLAIRNAAAQGDEITARFLKQQTLPYVTPCGVFTRRRSDCLTEPSGLVVVDIDHLESAEETENLRQQLFDDPYLCPALVFISPTGRGVKAFVPCLHGQNPAEGIQWAMNYVHCMYDAENTQPGKGVDTSGKDLVRACFLCHDPKALLRKVVNFE
;
A
#
# COMPACT_ATOMS: atom_id res chain seq x y z
N GLU A 1 22.78 -4.85 3.98
CA GLU A 1 22.00 -5.14 2.79
C GLU A 1 20.53 -5.12 3.14
N ASN A 2 19.76 -4.35 2.37
CA ASN A 2 18.34 -4.15 2.62
C ASN A 2 17.58 -5.45 2.31
N LEU A 3 17.07 -6.09 3.35
CA LEU A 3 16.45 -7.41 3.29
C LEU A 3 15.08 -7.43 2.59
N PHE A 4 14.37 -6.28 2.51
CA PHE A 4 13.01 -6.23 2.01
C PHE A 4 12.96 -5.70 0.57
N LYS A 5 12.81 -6.61 -0.39
CA LYS A 5 12.67 -6.28 -1.81
C LYS A 5 11.28 -6.57 -2.34
N MET A 6 10.80 -5.74 -3.25
CA MET A 6 9.49 -5.85 -3.85
C MET A 6 9.48 -5.35 -5.29
N SER A 7 8.51 -5.76 -6.08
CA SER A 7 8.36 -5.28 -7.46
C SER A 7 7.63 -3.94 -7.51
N LEU A 8 8.18 -3.00 -8.28
CA LEU A 8 7.52 -1.75 -8.67
C LEU A 8 6.85 -1.93 -10.02
N PHE A 9 5.60 -1.49 -10.12
CA PHE A 9 4.83 -1.43 -11.35
C PHE A 9 4.46 0.03 -11.67
N MET A 10 4.55 0.36 -12.96
CA MET A 10 4.09 1.66 -13.44
C MET A 10 2.60 1.60 -13.79
N PRO A 11 1.86 2.73 -13.71
CA PRO A 11 0.45 2.77 -14.08
C PRO A 11 0.20 2.48 -15.58
N PRO A 12 -1.01 2.08 -15.96
CA PRO A 12 -2.19 1.90 -15.13
C PRO A 12 -2.30 0.50 -14.50
N ILE A 13 -2.92 0.42 -13.34
CA ILE A 13 -3.17 -0.89 -12.69
C ILE A 13 -4.31 -1.67 -13.36
N SER A 14 -5.26 -0.96 -13.95
CA SER A 14 -6.42 -1.51 -14.69
C SER A 14 -6.49 -0.92 -16.09
N PRO A 15 -7.09 -1.63 -17.08
CA PRO A 15 -7.21 -1.11 -18.43
C PRO A 15 -7.99 0.19 -18.47
N ILE A 16 -7.54 1.14 -19.31
CA ILE A 16 -8.31 2.33 -19.66
C ILE A 16 -9.21 1.97 -20.83
N LYS A 17 -10.49 2.24 -20.69
CA LYS A 17 -11.49 2.02 -21.75
C LYS A 17 -12.01 3.35 -22.25
N ASP A 18 -12.28 3.41 -23.53
CA ASP A 18 -13.01 4.51 -24.16
C ASP A 18 -14.48 4.49 -23.69
N GLU A 19 -14.97 5.61 -23.19
CA GLU A 19 -16.31 5.73 -22.59
C GLU A 19 -17.44 5.46 -23.58
N ASN A 20 -17.24 5.76 -24.86
CA ASN A 20 -18.27 5.65 -25.88
C ASN A 20 -18.31 4.25 -26.52
N THR A 21 -17.13 3.64 -26.71
CA THR A 21 -17.00 2.38 -27.44
C THR A 21 -16.75 1.17 -26.54
N GLY A 22 -16.38 1.38 -25.26
CA GLY A 22 -15.99 0.32 -24.33
C GLY A 22 -14.66 -0.37 -24.70
N LYS A 23 -14.02 0.03 -25.79
CA LYS A 23 -12.75 -0.58 -26.24
C LYS A 23 -11.60 -0.17 -25.35
N THR A 24 -10.66 -1.09 -25.12
CA THR A 24 -9.43 -0.79 -24.36
C THR A 24 -8.52 0.12 -25.16
N VAL A 25 -8.25 1.32 -24.62
CA VAL A 25 -7.33 2.32 -25.18
C VAL A 25 -5.92 2.10 -24.66
N LYS A 26 -5.80 1.68 -23.39
CA LYS A 26 -4.52 1.37 -22.77
C LYS A 26 -4.68 0.13 -21.88
N SER A 27 -3.81 -0.86 -22.07
CA SER A 27 -3.82 -2.09 -21.27
C SER A 27 -3.25 -1.86 -19.88
N ALA A 28 -3.70 -2.67 -18.92
CA ALA A 28 -3.11 -2.72 -17.59
C ALA A 28 -1.64 -3.16 -17.65
N THR A 29 -0.81 -2.60 -16.78
CA THR A 29 0.57 -3.02 -16.62
C THR A 29 0.61 -4.30 -15.79
N LEU A 30 1.16 -5.36 -16.37
CA LEU A 30 1.28 -6.67 -15.72
C LEU A 30 2.72 -7.10 -15.48
N THR A 31 3.69 -6.40 -16.06
CA THR A 31 5.13 -6.67 -15.91
C THR A 31 5.74 -5.61 -15.00
N PRO A 32 6.55 -5.98 -14.01
CA PRO A 32 7.20 -5.01 -13.14
C PRO A 32 8.18 -4.14 -13.93
N PHE A 33 8.29 -2.88 -13.50
CA PHE A 33 9.27 -1.95 -14.05
C PHE A 33 10.67 -2.23 -13.52
N ARG A 34 10.78 -2.47 -12.19
CA ARG A 34 12.02 -2.85 -11.52
C ARG A 34 11.75 -3.41 -10.12
N THR A 35 12.77 -3.97 -9.51
CA THR A 35 12.79 -4.29 -8.08
C THR A 35 13.19 -3.06 -7.29
N MET A 36 12.58 -2.85 -6.13
CA MET A 36 12.90 -1.81 -5.17
C MET A 36 13.14 -2.40 -3.78
N SER A 37 14.04 -1.79 -3.03
CA SER A 37 14.14 -2.00 -1.58
C SER A 37 13.13 -1.12 -0.84
N ILE A 38 12.85 -1.45 0.41
CA ILE A 38 11.94 -0.64 1.26
C ILE A 38 12.47 0.80 1.47
N ASP A 39 13.79 1.00 1.52
CA ASP A 39 14.38 2.35 1.64
C ASP A 39 14.18 3.16 0.35
N GLU A 40 14.25 2.53 -0.81
CA GLU A 40 13.94 3.19 -2.08
C GLU A 40 12.46 3.57 -2.15
N VAL A 41 11.56 2.69 -1.67
CA VAL A 41 10.12 2.99 -1.56
C VAL A 41 9.91 4.18 -0.63
N HIS A 42 10.50 4.17 0.57
CA HIS A 42 10.39 5.27 1.52
C HIS A 42 10.90 6.59 0.91
N ARG A 43 12.07 6.57 0.26
CA ARG A 43 12.63 7.76 -0.40
C ARG A 43 11.70 8.30 -1.49
N LEU A 44 11.10 7.39 -2.29
CA LEU A 44 10.15 7.79 -3.34
C LEU A 44 8.93 8.48 -2.75
N ILE A 45 8.29 7.90 -1.74
CA ILE A 45 7.05 8.45 -1.15
C ILE A 45 7.29 9.73 -0.34
N THR A 46 8.50 9.94 0.18
CA THR A 46 8.82 11.14 0.98
C THR A 46 9.32 12.32 0.18
N SER A 47 9.91 12.12 -1.00
CA SER A 47 10.66 13.18 -1.68
C SER A 47 10.40 13.36 -3.17
N ASP A 48 9.63 12.47 -3.82
CA ASP A 48 9.36 12.59 -5.26
C ASP A 48 8.32 13.68 -5.55
N GLN A 49 8.73 14.72 -6.32
CA GLN A 49 7.90 15.88 -6.62
C GLN A 49 6.70 15.52 -7.51
N ARG A 50 6.90 14.66 -8.51
CA ARG A 50 5.80 14.24 -9.39
C ARG A 50 4.76 13.43 -8.63
N LEU A 51 5.21 12.56 -7.73
CA LEU A 51 4.31 11.80 -6.87
C LEU A 51 3.52 12.73 -5.93
N ALA A 52 4.13 13.82 -5.46
CA ALA A 52 3.45 14.84 -4.65
C ALA A 52 2.31 15.52 -5.44
N GLU A 53 2.56 15.92 -6.70
CA GLU A 53 1.55 16.53 -7.57
C GLU A 53 0.38 15.58 -7.83
N LEU A 54 0.66 14.32 -8.17
CA LEU A 54 -0.38 13.30 -8.41
C LEU A 54 -1.20 13.02 -7.14
N THR A 55 -0.54 12.93 -6.00
CA THR A 55 -1.20 12.72 -4.70
C THR A 55 -2.11 13.89 -4.34
N LEU A 56 -1.65 15.12 -4.58
CA LEU A 56 -2.45 16.32 -4.33
C LEU A 56 -3.73 16.34 -5.18
N ALA A 57 -3.63 15.98 -6.46
CA ALA A 57 -4.81 15.90 -7.34
C ALA A 57 -5.85 14.89 -6.83
N ILE A 58 -5.40 13.72 -6.36
CA ILE A 58 -6.27 12.68 -5.79
C ILE A 58 -6.94 13.18 -4.50
N ARG A 59 -6.17 13.80 -3.59
CA ARG A 59 -6.68 14.33 -2.33
C ARG A 59 -7.68 15.46 -2.52
N ASN A 60 -7.45 16.32 -3.52
CA ASN A 60 -8.39 17.38 -3.87
C ASN A 60 -9.73 16.82 -4.37
N ALA A 61 -9.70 15.80 -5.24
CA ALA A 61 -10.92 15.13 -5.70
C ALA A 61 -11.67 14.46 -4.52
N ALA A 62 -10.96 13.73 -3.67
CA ALA A 62 -11.54 13.09 -2.49
C ALA A 62 -12.14 14.11 -1.50
N ALA A 63 -11.47 15.25 -1.27
CA ALA A 63 -11.96 16.32 -0.38
C ALA A 63 -13.23 16.99 -0.92
N GLN A 64 -13.44 16.99 -2.24
CA GLN A 64 -14.66 17.49 -2.88
C GLN A 64 -15.78 16.44 -2.92
N GLY A 65 -15.56 15.23 -2.39
CA GLY A 65 -16.50 14.13 -2.44
C GLY A 65 -16.56 13.41 -3.80
N ASP A 66 -15.67 13.74 -4.73
CA ASP A 66 -15.58 13.07 -6.03
C ASP A 66 -14.73 11.79 -5.96
N GLU A 67 -15.30 10.78 -5.34
CA GLU A 67 -14.67 9.47 -5.16
C GLU A 67 -14.39 8.75 -6.49
N ILE A 68 -15.20 9.03 -7.52
CA ILE A 68 -15.03 8.44 -8.87
C ILE A 68 -13.74 8.95 -9.49
N THR A 69 -13.56 10.28 -9.51
CA THR A 69 -12.33 10.91 -10.04
C THR A 69 -11.12 10.52 -9.20
N ALA A 70 -11.22 10.53 -7.87
CA ALA A 70 -10.13 10.13 -6.99
C ALA A 70 -9.67 8.69 -7.26
N ARG A 71 -10.62 7.77 -7.41
CA ARG A 71 -10.35 6.36 -7.76
C ARG A 71 -9.73 6.22 -9.15
N PHE A 72 -10.27 6.93 -10.14
CA PHE A 72 -9.75 6.93 -11.50
C PHE A 72 -8.31 7.41 -11.54
N LEU A 73 -8.01 8.58 -10.96
CA LEU A 73 -6.66 9.13 -10.89
C LEU A 73 -5.69 8.17 -10.21
N LYS A 74 -6.08 7.61 -9.06
CA LYS A 74 -5.27 6.61 -8.35
C LYS A 74 -4.89 5.43 -9.24
N GLN A 75 -5.86 4.84 -9.94
CA GLN A 75 -5.65 3.66 -10.78
C GLN A 75 -4.85 3.96 -12.05
N GLN A 76 -4.96 5.16 -12.58
CA GLN A 76 -4.38 5.53 -13.87
C GLN A 76 -3.01 6.18 -13.78
N THR A 77 -2.67 6.80 -12.64
CA THR A 77 -1.49 7.65 -12.54
C THR A 77 -0.48 7.23 -11.48
N LEU A 78 -0.90 6.52 -10.42
CA LEU A 78 0.04 6.15 -9.36
C LEU A 78 0.82 4.87 -9.68
N PRO A 79 2.13 4.87 -9.41
CA PRO A 79 2.90 3.65 -9.35
C PRO A 79 2.45 2.82 -8.13
N TYR A 80 2.69 1.52 -8.18
CA TYR A 80 2.38 0.63 -7.08
C TYR A 80 3.44 -0.45 -6.92
N VAL A 81 3.52 -1.00 -5.71
CA VAL A 81 4.42 -2.11 -5.38
C VAL A 81 3.63 -3.34 -4.97
N THR A 82 4.30 -4.49 -5.01
CA THR A 82 3.81 -5.76 -4.44
C THR A 82 4.59 -6.06 -3.16
N PRO A 83 4.10 -5.64 -1.97
CA PRO A 83 4.88 -5.70 -0.72
C PRO A 83 5.32 -7.11 -0.32
N CYS A 84 4.58 -8.14 -0.72
CA CYS A 84 4.93 -9.54 -0.40
C CYS A 84 6.19 -10.05 -1.09
N GLY A 85 6.72 -9.35 -2.12
CA GLY A 85 7.96 -9.76 -2.76
C GLY A 85 8.17 -9.32 -4.19
N VAL A 86 9.12 -9.98 -4.81
CA VAL A 86 9.50 -9.77 -6.21
C VAL A 86 8.76 -10.76 -7.09
N PHE A 87 8.11 -10.24 -8.13
CA PHE A 87 7.33 -11.01 -9.10
C PHE A 87 7.84 -10.77 -10.51
N THR A 88 7.81 -11.78 -11.35
CA THR A 88 8.09 -11.64 -12.80
C THR A 88 6.88 -11.12 -13.56
N ARG A 89 5.67 -11.30 -13.00
CA ARG A 89 4.40 -10.81 -13.53
C ARG A 89 3.41 -10.60 -12.37
N ARG A 90 2.41 -9.72 -12.54
CA ARG A 90 1.36 -9.51 -11.54
C ARG A 90 0.38 -10.69 -11.49
N ARG A 91 0.85 -11.81 -10.99
CA ARG A 91 0.12 -13.04 -10.72
C ARG A 91 0.72 -13.73 -9.50
N SER A 92 -0.11 -14.36 -8.69
CA SER A 92 0.34 -14.98 -7.42
C SER A 92 1.34 -16.12 -7.62
N ASP A 93 1.24 -16.85 -8.73
CA ASP A 93 2.16 -17.94 -9.11
C ASP A 93 3.48 -17.45 -9.73
N CYS A 94 3.66 -16.14 -9.87
CA CYS A 94 4.87 -15.52 -10.42
C CYS A 94 5.79 -14.90 -9.35
N LEU A 95 5.58 -15.21 -8.07
CA LEU A 95 6.47 -14.81 -6.98
C LEU A 95 7.80 -15.53 -7.10
N THR A 96 8.90 -14.78 -7.17
CA THR A 96 10.27 -15.33 -7.28
C THR A 96 11.08 -15.17 -6.00
N GLU A 97 10.87 -14.09 -5.26
CA GLU A 97 11.59 -13.78 -4.02
C GLU A 97 10.60 -13.18 -3.00
N PRO A 98 10.20 -13.92 -1.96
CA PRO A 98 9.41 -13.35 -0.87
C PRO A 98 10.19 -12.23 -0.16
N SER A 99 9.53 -11.12 0.12
CA SER A 99 10.15 -10.00 0.85
C SER A 99 10.26 -10.24 2.36
N GLY A 100 9.42 -11.12 2.89
CA GLY A 100 9.19 -11.24 4.33
C GLY A 100 8.23 -10.18 4.88
N LEU A 101 7.62 -9.35 4.02
CA LEU A 101 6.63 -8.35 4.39
C LEU A 101 5.25 -8.70 3.85
N VAL A 102 4.24 -8.21 4.55
CA VAL A 102 2.86 -8.13 4.07
C VAL A 102 2.33 -6.70 4.25
N VAL A 103 1.24 -6.34 3.57
CA VAL A 103 0.62 -5.03 3.72
C VAL A 103 -0.74 -5.14 4.40
N VAL A 104 -1.00 -4.23 5.34
CA VAL A 104 -2.32 -4.00 5.92
C VAL A 104 -2.76 -2.58 5.60
N ASP A 105 -4.00 -2.44 5.14
CA ASP A 105 -4.65 -1.16 4.85
C ASP A 105 -5.78 -0.93 5.84
N ILE A 106 -5.84 0.27 6.41
CA ILE A 106 -7.00 0.78 7.14
C ILE A 106 -7.52 1.98 6.36
N ASP A 107 -8.76 1.89 5.92
CA ASP A 107 -9.37 2.88 5.03
C ASP A 107 -10.55 3.62 5.70
N HIS A 108 -10.94 4.75 5.09
CA HIS A 108 -12.12 5.54 5.44
C HIS A 108 -12.12 6.12 6.86
N LEU A 109 -10.96 6.58 7.32
CA LEU A 109 -10.83 7.36 8.55
C LEU A 109 -11.53 8.72 8.39
N GLU A 110 -12.03 9.26 9.50
CA GLU A 110 -12.93 10.42 9.47
C GLU A 110 -12.19 11.75 9.34
N SER A 111 -10.94 11.83 9.84
CA SER A 111 -10.16 13.07 9.84
C SER A 111 -8.68 12.83 9.52
N ALA A 112 -8.01 13.93 9.12
CA ALA A 112 -6.56 13.93 8.93
C ALA A 112 -5.82 13.70 10.26
N GLU A 113 -6.33 14.22 11.36
CA GLU A 113 -5.76 14.02 12.69
C GLU A 113 -5.83 12.57 13.12
N GLU A 114 -6.97 11.92 12.93
CA GLU A 114 -7.13 10.48 13.19
C GLU A 114 -6.16 9.66 12.35
N THR A 115 -6.00 10.01 11.09
CA THR A 115 -5.09 9.32 10.17
C THR A 115 -3.62 9.48 10.60
N GLU A 116 -3.19 10.68 10.99
CA GLU A 116 -1.83 10.93 11.50
C GLU A 116 -1.57 10.19 12.82
N ASN A 117 -2.53 10.21 13.74
CA ASN A 117 -2.46 9.50 15.02
C ASN A 117 -2.36 7.99 14.81
N LEU A 118 -3.19 7.43 13.96
CA LEU A 118 -3.17 5.98 13.66
C LEU A 118 -1.85 5.57 13.00
N ARG A 119 -1.29 6.38 12.08
CA ARG A 119 0.02 6.12 11.49
C ARG A 119 1.09 5.97 12.57
N GLN A 120 1.11 6.88 13.55
CA GLN A 120 2.07 6.84 14.65
C GLN A 120 1.82 5.65 15.58
N GLN A 121 0.56 5.39 15.96
CA GLN A 121 0.19 4.27 16.83
C GLN A 121 0.59 2.92 16.23
N LEU A 122 0.33 2.72 14.94
CA LEU A 122 0.73 1.49 14.25
C LEU A 122 2.25 1.33 14.21
N PHE A 123 2.97 2.44 13.95
CA PHE A 123 4.44 2.39 13.91
C PHE A 123 5.06 2.06 15.26
N ASP A 124 4.47 2.57 16.34
CA ASP A 124 4.97 2.37 17.70
C ASP A 124 4.50 1.03 18.32
N ASP A 125 3.61 0.30 17.64
CA ASP A 125 3.11 -0.99 18.12
C ASP A 125 4.24 -2.03 18.19
N PRO A 126 4.57 -2.54 19.39
CA PRO A 126 5.71 -3.44 19.59
C PRO A 126 5.47 -4.87 19.07
N TYR A 127 4.22 -5.26 18.87
CA TYR A 127 3.88 -6.59 18.36
C TYR A 127 3.75 -6.61 16.84
N LEU A 128 3.13 -5.57 16.28
CA LEU A 128 3.03 -5.41 14.83
C LEU A 128 4.38 -5.07 14.21
N CYS A 129 5.14 -4.19 14.88
CA CYS A 129 6.49 -3.76 14.52
C CYS A 129 6.69 -3.47 13.02
N PRO A 130 5.83 -2.64 12.40
CA PRO A 130 5.86 -2.43 10.95
C PRO A 130 7.19 -1.82 10.50
N ALA A 131 7.65 -2.25 9.33
CA ALA A 131 8.87 -1.73 8.71
C ALA A 131 8.65 -0.35 8.07
N LEU A 132 7.45 -0.11 7.51
CA LEU A 132 7.06 1.15 6.87
C LEU A 132 5.59 1.42 7.15
N VAL A 133 5.26 2.67 7.54
CA VAL A 133 3.87 3.13 7.69
C VAL A 133 3.72 4.49 7.02
N PHE A 134 2.67 4.65 6.22
CA PHE A 134 2.38 5.90 5.52
C PHE A 134 0.89 6.10 5.27
N ILE A 135 0.51 7.36 5.02
CA ILE A 135 -0.88 7.74 4.74
C ILE A 135 -1.24 7.38 3.29
N SER A 136 -2.44 6.87 3.09
CA SER A 136 -2.98 6.44 1.80
C SER A 136 -3.13 7.58 0.78
N PRO A 137 -3.31 7.26 -0.53
CA PRO A 137 -3.45 8.28 -1.57
C PRO A 137 -4.57 9.30 -1.34
N THR A 138 -5.69 8.88 -0.77
CA THR A 138 -6.82 9.78 -0.47
C THR A 138 -6.62 10.63 0.78
N GLY A 139 -5.61 10.33 1.59
CA GLY A 139 -5.37 10.98 2.88
C GLY A 139 -6.28 10.50 4.03
N ARG A 140 -7.14 9.51 3.76
CA ARG A 140 -8.13 8.96 4.71
C ARG A 140 -7.88 7.50 5.07
N GLY A 141 -6.67 7.05 4.99
CA GLY A 141 -6.28 5.71 5.35
C GLY A 141 -4.80 5.61 5.67
N VAL A 142 -4.41 4.50 6.27
CA VAL A 142 -3.03 4.21 6.63
C VAL A 142 -2.64 2.86 6.05
N LYS A 143 -1.43 2.79 5.50
CA LYS A 143 -0.83 1.57 4.97
C LYS A 143 0.38 1.19 5.81
N ALA A 144 0.42 -0.07 6.24
CA ALA A 144 1.54 -0.59 7.02
C ALA A 144 2.15 -1.82 6.34
N PHE A 145 3.47 -1.80 6.15
CA PHE A 145 4.24 -2.96 5.71
C PHE A 145 4.77 -3.68 6.93
N VAL A 146 4.25 -4.88 7.18
CA VAL A 146 4.45 -5.63 8.43
C VAL A 146 5.31 -6.84 8.15
N PRO A 147 6.39 -7.08 8.92
CA PRO A 147 7.17 -8.30 8.83
C PRO A 147 6.34 -9.53 9.18
N CYS A 148 6.47 -10.59 8.38
CA CYS A 148 5.95 -11.90 8.75
C CYS A 148 6.65 -12.40 10.03
N LEU A 149 5.90 -13.06 10.91
CA LEU A 149 6.50 -13.72 12.06
C LEU A 149 7.37 -14.89 11.61
N HIS A 150 8.33 -15.27 12.47
CA HIS A 150 9.22 -16.37 12.16
C HIS A 150 8.44 -17.65 11.84
N GLY A 151 8.74 -18.28 10.72
CA GLY A 151 8.10 -19.50 10.24
C GLY A 151 6.77 -19.33 9.50
N GLN A 152 6.21 -18.10 9.44
CA GLN A 152 5.02 -17.83 8.63
C GLN A 152 5.36 -17.74 7.13
N ASN A 153 4.50 -18.31 6.30
CA ASN A 153 4.46 -17.98 4.89
C ASN A 153 3.69 -16.64 4.70
N PRO A 154 3.80 -16.00 3.51
CA PRO A 154 3.14 -14.71 3.28
C PRO A 154 1.62 -14.73 3.49
N ALA A 155 0.91 -15.82 3.16
CA ALA A 155 -0.54 -15.91 3.34
C ALA A 155 -0.92 -15.94 4.84
N GLU A 156 -0.17 -16.66 5.65
CA GLU A 156 -0.32 -16.68 7.11
C GLU A 156 0.01 -15.31 7.71
N GLY A 157 1.07 -14.65 7.21
CA GLY A 157 1.45 -13.30 7.61
C GLY A 157 0.36 -12.27 7.34
N ILE A 158 -0.26 -12.31 6.16
CA ILE A 158 -1.41 -11.44 5.79
C ILE A 158 -2.56 -11.66 6.79
N GLN A 159 -2.96 -12.90 7.00
CA GLN A 159 -4.09 -13.22 7.86
C GLN A 159 -3.84 -12.79 9.31
N TRP A 160 -2.63 -13.03 9.81
CA TRP A 160 -2.24 -12.62 11.15
C TRP A 160 -2.26 -11.09 11.30
N ALA A 161 -1.61 -10.37 10.40
CA ALA A 161 -1.50 -8.91 10.47
C ALA A 161 -2.88 -8.24 10.36
N MET A 162 -3.74 -8.71 9.46
CA MET A 162 -5.10 -8.20 9.31
C MET A 162 -5.93 -8.44 10.57
N ASN A 163 -5.89 -9.64 11.13
CA ASN A 163 -6.62 -9.98 12.36
C ASN A 163 -6.12 -9.15 13.54
N TYR A 164 -4.81 -9.01 13.68
CA TYR A 164 -4.21 -8.24 14.77
C TYR A 164 -4.64 -6.77 14.69
N VAL A 165 -4.49 -6.13 13.54
CA VAL A 165 -4.86 -4.73 13.36
C VAL A 165 -6.38 -4.53 13.54
N HIS A 166 -7.20 -5.44 13.03
CA HIS A 166 -8.64 -5.38 13.27
C HIS A 166 -8.96 -5.45 14.77
N CYS A 167 -8.42 -6.41 15.49
CA CYS A 167 -8.71 -6.57 16.92
C CYS A 167 -8.21 -5.42 17.78
N MET A 168 -7.05 -4.85 17.44
CA MET A 168 -6.42 -3.82 18.29
C MET A 168 -6.84 -2.39 17.96
N TYR A 169 -7.21 -2.11 16.71
CA TYR A 169 -7.43 -0.75 16.23
C TYR A 169 -8.80 -0.51 15.59
N ASP A 170 -9.56 -1.56 15.29
CA ASP A 170 -10.78 -1.46 14.48
C ASP A 170 -11.87 -2.45 14.92
N ALA A 171 -11.77 -3.03 16.11
CA ALA A 171 -12.67 -4.10 16.59
C ALA A 171 -14.16 -3.68 16.64
N GLU A 172 -14.43 -2.41 16.88
CA GLU A 172 -15.79 -1.88 16.97
C GLU A 172 -16.39 -1.54 15.60
N ASN A 173 -15.58 -1.52 14.55
CA ASN A 173 -16.03 -1.16 13.22
C ASN A 173 -16.65 -2.36 12.51
N THR A 174 -17.96 -2.36 12.41
CA THR A 174 -18.74 -3.41 11.70
C THR A 174 -19.26 -2.94 10.33
N GLN A 175 -18.92 -1.70 9.91
CA GLN A 175 -19.41 -1.15 8.65
C GLN A 175 -18.63 -1.71 7.46
N PRO A 176 -19.30 -2.28 6.44
CA PRO A 176 -18.64 -2.74 5.23
C PRO A 176 -17.84 -1.61 4.54
N GLY A 177 -16.59 -1.89 4.16
CA GLY A 177 -15.73 -0.96 3.44
C GLY A 177 -15.07 0.13 4.29
N LYS A 178 -15.25 0.11 5.61
CA LYS A 178 -14.51 0.94 6.57
C LYS A 178 -13.54 0.09 7.39
N GLY A 179 -12.46 0.69 7.85
CA GLY A 179 -11.47 0.04 8.69
C GLY A 179 -10.50 -0.87 7.92
N VAL A 180 -10.17 -2.02 8.50
CA VAL A 180 -9.23 -2.96 7.89
C VAL A 180 -9.81 -3.55 6.61
N ASP A 181 -9.10 -3.35 5.49
CA ASP A 181 -9.49 -3.95 4.21
C ASP A 181 -9.18 -5.45 4.19
N THR A 182 -10.23 -6.27 4.37
CA THR A 182 -10.14 -7.73 4.39
C THR A 182 -10.13 -8.37 3.00
N SER A 183 -10.29 -7.61 1.93
CA SER A 183 -10.30 -8.14 0.55
C SER A 183 -8.91 -8.54 0.04
N GLY A 184 -7.87 -8.02 0.66
CA GLY A 184 -6.48 -8.13 0.20
C GLY A 184 -5.74 -9.36 0.68
N LYS A 185 -6.28 -10.56 0.50
CA LYS A 185 -5.63 -11.83 0.86
C LYS A 185 -4.71 -12.38 -0.23
N ASP A 186 -4.58 -11.69 -1.34
CA ASP A 186 -3.75 -12.12 -2.47
C ASP A 186 -2.29 -11.73 -2.26
N LEU A 187 -1.37 -12.66 -2.51
CA LEU A 187 0.09 -12.43 -2.43
C LEU A 187 0.56 -11.33 -3.39
N VAL A 188 -0.10 -11.18 -4.52
CA VAL A 188 0.23 -10.16 -5.54
C VAL A 188 -0.50 -8.84 -5.27
N ARG A 189 -1.07 -8.66 -4.07
CA ARG A 189 -1.76 -7.42 -3.70
C ARG A 189 -0.90 -6.20 -4.02
N ALA A 190 -1.47 -5.32 -4.83
CA ALA A 190 -0.87 -4.05 -5.17
C ALA A 190 -1.08 -3.03 -4.05
N CYS A 191 -0.02 -2.33 -3.70
CA CYS A 191 -0.07 -1.18 -2.80
C CYS A 191 0.33 0.07 -3.58
N PHE A 192 -0.62 0.99 -3.81
CA PHE A 192 -0.33 2.27 -4.45
C PHE A 192 0.64 3.10 -3.62
N LEU A 193 1.66 3.64 -4.28
CA LEU A 193 2.57 4.60 -3.69
C LEU A 193 2.01 6.02 -3.89
N CYS A 194 2.10 6.82 -2.85
CA CYS A 194 1.68 8.22 -2.87
C CYS A 194 2.64 9.06 -2.02
N HIS A 195 2.59 10.37 -2.18
CA HIS A 195 3.44 11.26 -1.39
C HIS A 195 2.96 11.35 0.06
N ASP A 196 3.83 10.97 0.98
CA ASP A 196 3.72 11.20 2.41
C ASP A 196 5.10 11.58 2.96
N PRO A 197 5.40 12.89 3.11
CA PRO A 197 6.72 13.35 3.58
C PRO A 197 7.02 12.97 5.03
N LYS A 198 5.99 12.54 5.77
CA LYS A 198 6.11 12.08 7.16
C LYS A 198 5.99 10.56 7.30
N ALA A 199 6.13 9.80 6.21
CA ALA A 199 6.14 8.34 6.27
C ALA A 199 7.22 7.83 7.22
N LEU A 200 6.88 6.81 8.01
CA LEU A 200 7.72 6.29 9.09
C LEU A 200 8.39 4.98 8.63
N LEU A 201 9.70 4.98 8.58
CA LEU A 201 10.53 3.83 8.23
C LEU A 201 11.32 3.35 9.45
N ARG A 202 11.19 2.07 9.78
CA ARG A 202 11.99 1.43 10.82
C ARG A 202 13.35 1.05 10.25
N LYS A 203 14.40 1.61 10.83
CA LYS A 203 15.76 1.19 10.50
C LYS A 203 16.01 -0.19 11.08
N VAL A 204 16.42 -1.11 10.22
CA VAL A 204 16.93 -2.41 10.70
C VAL A 204 18.26 -2.15 11.38
N VAL A 205 18.29 -2.28 12.69
CA VAL A 205 19.57 -2.29 13.43
C VAL A 205 20.12 -3.70 13.26
N ASN A 206 21.16 -3.84 12.44
CA ASN A 206 21.94 -5.07 12.43
C ASN A 206 22.66 -5.13 13.78
N PHE A 207 22.27 -6.02 14.64
CA PHE A 207 23.11 -6.44 15.77
C PHE A 207 24.19 -7.33 15.17
N GLU A 208 25.40 -6.79 15.06
CA GLU A 208 26.62 -7.56 14.81
C GLU A 208 26.97 -8.42 16.03
#